data_668809228bb18153dff0a28a77605b6a
#
_entry.id   668809228bb18153dff0a28a77605b6a
#
_cell.length_a   1.000
_cell.length_b   1.000
_cell.length_c   1.000
_cell.angle_alpha   90.00
_cell.angle_beta   90.00
_cell.angle_gamma   90.00
#
_symmetry.space_group_name_H-M   'P 1'
#
loop_
_entity.id
_entity.type
_entity.pdbx_description
1 polymer ?
#
loop_
_entity_poly.entity_id
_entity_poly.type
_entity_poly.pdbx_seq_one_letter_code
_entity_poly.pdbx_strand_id
1 'polypeptide(L)'
;MSHSNQQTHGLSAESWLCQVLGYLGRGMQCVLVTIVGAKGSTPRNVGAQMIVAIDGIWQTIGGGALEFDLMARARAMLVNSGSGAWSRELVKVTLGPDMGQCCGGSLSLLLEKFGPSEEPVLRSIAVAIDVKTRLVHPFVDSVPLRLAEGVEESSQSLIVLPVDRQQVPLFIYGAGHVGRAVVPRLHGLDFDVFLVDVAATRFPENVDNAASHVVAKQPEIIAAR
;
A
#
# COMPACT_ATOMS: atom_id res chain seq x y z
N MET A 1 16.54 27.75 5.89
CA MET A 1 16.67 26.55 6.75
C MET A 1 16.38 25.36 5.86
N SER A 2 17.40 24.63 5.50
CA SER A 2 17.41 23.59 4.49
C SER A 2 16.75 22.34 5.05
N HIS A 3 15.57 21.99 4.53
CA HIS A 3 15.00 20.67 4.76
C HIS A 3 15.86 19.67 3.98
N SER A 4 16.66 18.90 4.70
CA SER A 4 17.43 17.77 4.18
C SER A 4 16.47 16.73 3.62
N ASN A 5 16.36 16.70 2.31
CA ASN A 5 15.70 15.66 1.53
C ASN A 5 16.59 14.41 1.63
N GLN A 6 16.46 13.62 2.70
CA GLN A 6 17.06 12.30 2.76
C GLN A 6 16.28 11.40 1.79
N GLN A 7 16.88 11.19 0.64
CA GLN A 7 16.43 10.22 -0.34
C GLN A 7 16.39 8.84 0.31
N THR A 8 15.19 8.32 0.53
CA THR A 8 14.94 6.91 0.86
C THR A 8 15.25 6.10 -0.40
N HIS A 9 16.44 5.54 -0.48
CA HIS A 9 16.84 4.68 -1.58
C HIS A 9 15.92 3.45 -1.60
N GLY A 10 15.01 3.36 -2.58
CA GLY A 10 14.26 2.16 -2.93
C GLY A 10 12.77 2.12 -2.56
N LEU A 11 12.25 3.04 -1.76
CA LEU A 11 10.80 3.12 -1.49
C LEU A 11 10.08 4.02 -2.49
N SER A 12 8.96 3.56 -3.00
CA SER A 12 8.00 4.41 -3.70
C SER A 12 7.48 5.49 -2.74
N ALA A 13 7.33 6.72 -3.21
CA ALA A 13 6.66 7.78 -2.46
C ALA A 13 5.21 7.41 -2.08
N GLU A 14 4.63 6.44 -2.77
CA GLU A 14 3.29 5.90 -2.55
C GLU A 14 3.27 4.71 -1.59
N SER A 15 4.42 4.28 -1.04
CA SER A 15 4.44 3.21 -0.06
C SER A 15 3.75 3.64 1.24
N TRP A 16 3.07 2.69 1.89
CA TRP A 16 2.42 2.96 3.18
C TRP A 16 3.41 3.49 4.23
N LEU A 17 4.66 2.99 4.22
CA LEU A 17 5.68 3.40 5.18
C LEU A 17 6.08 4.87 4.99
N CYS A 18 6.23 5.33 3.74
CA CYS A 18 6.45 6.75 3.45
C CYS A 18 5.29 7.62 3.93
N GLN A 19 4.06 7.16 3.72
CA GLN A 19 2.87 7.89 4.15
C GLN A 19 2.77 7.95 5.68
N VAL A 20 2.98 6.83 6.39
CA VAL A 20 3.02 6.81 7.87
C VAL A 20 4.09 7.76 8.40
N LEU A 21 5.32 7.67 7.89
CA LEU A 21 6.40 8.58 8.29
C LEU A 21 6.07 10.05 7.98
N GLY A 22 5.33 10.32 6.92
CA GLY A 22 4.80 11.65 6.59
C GLY A 22 3.80 12.17 7.62
N TYR A 23 2.91 11.32 8.15
CA TYR A 23 2.01 11.69 9.26
C TYR A 23 2.80 11.94 10.55
N LEU A 24 3.69 11.04 10.93
CA LEU A 24 4.50 11.14 12.14
C LEU A 24 5.40 12.39 12.12
N GLY A 25 6.01 12.70 10.97
CA GLY A 25 6.83 13.91 10.79
C GLY A 25 6.06 15.23 10.95
N ARG A 26 4.73 15.20 10.86
CA ARG A 26 3.83 16.33 11.17
C ARG A 26 3.30 16.29 12.60
N GLY A 27 3.79 15.38 13.43
CA GLY A 27 3.33 15.16 14.80
C GLY A 27 1.96 14.49 14.91
N MET A 28 1.47 13.87 13.83
CA MET A 28 0.18 13.21 13.79
C MET A 28 0.32 11.70 13.97
N GLN A 29 -0.63 11.09 14.66
CA GLN A 29 -0.78 9.65 14.73
C GLN A 29 -1.65 9.14 13.59
N CYS A 30 -1.44 7.89 13.18
CA CYS A 30 -2.29 7.22 12.21
C CYS A 30 -2.44 5.73 12.52
N VAL A 31 -3.43 5.10 11.89
CA VAL A 31 -3.64 3.65 11.95
C VAL A 31 -3.54 3.09 10.55
N LEU A 32 -2.67 2.10 10.36
CA LEU A 32 -2.59 1.29 9.17
C LEU A 32 -3.58 0.13 9.29
N VAL A 33 -4.46 -0.01 8.33
CA VAL A 33 -5.40 -1.13 8.20
C VAL A 33 -4.92 -1.99 7.05
N THR A 34 -4.60 -3.26 7.32
CA THR A 34 -4.08 -4.20 6.32
C THR A 34 -4.98 -5.43 6.23
N ILE A 35 -5.34 -5.86 5.02
CA ILE A 35 -5.98 -7.17 4.82
C ILE A 35 -4.91 -8.24 4.98
N VAL A 36 -5.02 -9.04 6.05
CA VAL A 36 -4.07 -10.11 6.39
C VAL A 36 -4.59 -11.52 6.07
N GLY A 37 -5.85 -11.63 5.71
CA GLY A 37 -6.48 -12.87 5.27
C GLY A 37 -7.75 -12.62 4.47
N ALA A 38 -7.97 -13.43 3.43
CA ALA A 38 -9.15 -13.36 2.59
C ALA A 38 -9.60 -14.78 2.21
N LYS A 39 -10.90 -15.05 2.28
CA LYS A 39 -11.52 -16.31 1.86
C LYS A 39 -12.79 -16.04 1.06
N GLY A 40 -12.99 -16.78 -0.01
CA GLY A 40 -14.12 -16.58 -0.93
C GLY A 40 -13.98 -15.30 -1.77
N SER A 41 -15.12 -14.75 -2.21
CA SER A 41 -15.13 -13.50 -3.00
C SER A 41 -14.95 -12.30 -2.09
N THR A 42 -13.91 -11.51 -2.33
CA THR A 42 -13.53 -10.33 -1.52
C THR A 42 -13.24 -9.14 -2.41
N PRO A 43 -13.51 -7.89 -1.95
CA PRO A 43 -13.32 -6.69 -2.77
C PRO A 43 -11.83 -6.39 -3.07
N ARG A 44 -10.93 -6.83 -2.20
CA ARG A 44 -9.47 -6.63 -2.33
C ARG A 44 -8.73 -7.87 -1.81
N ASN A 45 -7.51 -8.04 -2.29
CA ASN A 45 -6.63 -9.16 -1.91
C ASN A 45 -5.88 -8.91 -0.59
N VAL A 46 -5.29 -9.98 -0.04
CA VAL A 46 -4.33 -9.90 1.07
C VAL A 46 -3.19 -8.95 0.68
N GLY A 47 -2.78 -8.11 1.64
CA GLY A 47 -1.78 -7.07 1.43
C GLY A 47 -2.36 -5.71 1.03
N ALA A 48 -3.65 -5.59 0.70
CA ALA A 48 -4.29 -4.30 0.50
C ALA A 48 -4.30 -3.50 1.81
N GLN A 49 -4.02 -2.20 1.71
CA GLN A 49 -3.78 -1.33 2.85
C GLN A 49 -4.53 -0.01 2.73
N MET A 50 -4.89 0.55 3.88
CA MET A 50 -5.49 1.87 4.03
C MET A 50 -4.89 2.52 5.28
N ILE A 51 -4.58 3.81 5.23
CA ILE A 51 -4.18 4.57 6.42
C ILE A 51 -5.33 5.48 6.82
N VAL A 52 -5.64 5.48 8.11
CA VAL A 52 -6.64 6.37 8.72
C VAL A 52 -5.93 7.30 9.69
N ALA A 53 -6.05 8.60 9.46
CA ALA A 53 -5.64 9.66 10.37
C ALA A 53 -6.87 10.45 10.84
N ILE A 54 -6.66 11.39 11.76
CA ILE A 54 -7.76 12.22 12.27
C ILE A 54 -8.34 13.12 11.18
N ASP A 55 -7.50 13.60 10.27
CA ASP A 55 -7.79 14.58 9.23
C ASP A 55 -8.03 13.97 7.84
N GLY A 56 -7.84 12.66 7.67
CA GLY A 56 -8.01 12.04 6.37
C GLY A 56 -7.78 10.55 6.33
N ILE A 57 -7.88 10.04 5.11
CA ILE A 57 -7.56 8.65 4.76
C ILE A 57 -6.62 8.63 3.56
N TRP A 58 -5.84 7.58 3.47
CA TRP A 58 -5.02 7.28 2.30
C TRP A 58 -5.32 5.86 1.83
N GLN A 59 -5.59 5.70 0.53
CA GLN A 59 -5.97 4.44 -0.12
C GLN A 59 -7.30 3.86 0.37
N THR A 60 -7.60 2.61 -0.05
CA THR A 60 -8.87 1.93 0.22
C THR A 60 -8.68 0.42 0.33
N ILE A 61 -9.47 -0.20 1.16
CA ILE A 61 -9.55 -1.67 1.31
C ILE A 61 -10.78 -2.27 0.63
N GLY A 62 -11.49 -1.48 -0.20
CA GLY A 62 -12.62 -1.94 -1.01
C GLY A 62 -13.90 -1.13 -0.86
N GLY A 63 -13.94 -0.13 0.01
CA GLY A 63 -15.07 0.79 0.17
C GLY A 63 -16.28 0.22 0.91
N GLY A 64 -17.38 1.00 0.89
CA GLY A 64 -18.66 0.61 1.48
C GLY A 64 -18.69 0.57 3.01
N ALA A 65 -19.67 -0.15 3.56
CA ALA A 65 -19.91 -0.24 4.99
C ALA A 65 -18.73 -0.83 5.78
N LEU A 66 -18.00 -1.78 5.18
CA LEU A 66 -16.81 -2.37 5.79
C LEU A 66 -15.75 -1.30 6.07
N GLU A 67 -15.42 -0.49 5.07
CA GLU A 67 -14.39 0.55 5.20
C GLU A 67 -14.83 1.60 6.23
N PHE A 68 -16.11 1.97 6.22
CA PHE A 68 -16.67 2.91 7.18
C PHE A 68 -16.56 2.41 8.64
N ASP A 69 -16.86 1.13 8.91
CA ASP A 69 -16.71 0.52 10.24
C ASP A 69 -15.23 0.51 10.68
N LEU A 70 -14.34 0.14 9.78
CA LEU A 70 -12.91 0.10 10.09
C LEU A 70 -12.30 1.49 10.30
N MET A 71 -12.78 2.51 9.59
CA MET A 71 -12.41 3.89 9.85
C MET A 71 -12.86 4.36 11.24
N ALA A 72 -14.06 3.97 11.67
CA ALA A 72 -14.54 4.28 13.00
C ALA A 72 -13.68 3.61 14.10
N ARG A 73 -13.35 2.33 13.93
CA ARG A 73 -12.44 1.58 14.84
C ARG A 73 -11.05 2.22 14.88
N ALA A 74 -10.46 2.50 13.72
CA ALA A 74 -9.15 3.14 13.63
C ALA A 74 -9.15 4.50 14.35
N ARG A 75 -10.17 5.32 14.17
CA ARG A 75 -10.30 6.60 14.88
C ARG A 75 -10.46 6.42 16.39
N ALA A 76 -11.19 5.39 16.83
CA ALA A 76 -11.29 5.06 18.25
C ALA A 76 -9.92 4.68 18.84
N MET A 77 -9.09 3.92 18.11
CA MET A 77 -7.71 3.62 18.51
C MET A 77 -6.84 4.89 18.64
N LEU A 78 -7.05 5.90 17.77
CA LEU A 78 -6.31 7.16 17.83
C LEU A 78 -6.67 7.98 19.08
N VAL A 79 -7.92 7.97 19.50
CA VAL A 79 -8.40 8.73 20.67
C VAL A 79 -8.02 8.05 21.98
N ASN A 80 -7.93 6.72 22.01
CA ASN A 80 -7.59 5.97 23.21
C ASN A 80 -6.10 6.13 23.55
N SER A 81 -5.81 6.97 24.55
CA SER A 81 -4.46 7.29 25.04
C SER A 81 -3.79 6.18 25.86
N GLY A 82 -4.51 5.08 26.15
CA GLY A 82 -4.07 4.01 27.08
C GLY A 82 -3.38 2.82 26.42
N SER A 83 -3.29 2.75 25.11
CA SER A 83 -2.59 1.68 24.42
C SER A 83 -1.08 1.96 24.42
N GLY A 84 -0.29 1.00 24.92
CA GLY A 84 1.18 1.04 24.85
C GLY A 84 1.70 1.13 23.43
N ALA A 85 3.03 1.13 23.26
CA ALA A 85 3.67 1.06 21.96
C ALA A 85 3.20 -0.16 21.16
N TRP A 86 3.11 -0.02 19.84
CA TRP A 86 2.71 -1.09 18.89
C TRP A 86 1.31 -1.65 19.17
N SER A 87 0.35 -0.76 19.41
CA SER A 87 -1.05 -1.16 19.64
C SER A 87 -1.68 -1.71 18.37
N ARG A 88 -2.33 -2.86 18.47
CA ARG A 88 -2.93 -3.61 17.36
C ARG A 88 -4.32 -4.12 17.68
N GLU A 89 -5.11 -4.31 16.63
CA GLU A 89 -6.41 -4.99 16.68
C GLU A 89 -6.52 -5.90 15.46
N LEU A 90 -6.81 -7.20 15.70
CA LEU A 90 -7.12 -8.15 14.62
C LEU A 90 -8.63 -8.31 14.50
N VAL A 91 -9.20 -7.85 13.42
CA VAL A 91 -10.65 -7.87 13.15
C VAL A 91 -10.95 -8.95 12.11
N LYS A 92 -11.96 -9.79 12.38
CA LYS A 92 -12.50 -10.76 11.40
C LYS A 92 -13.90 -10.33 11.00
N VAL A 93 -14.14 -10.24 9.70
CA VAL A 93 -15.42 -9.81 9.14
C VAL A 93 -15.90 -10.82 8.11
N THR A 94 -17.16 -11.22 8.22
CA THR A 94 -17.85 -11.96 7.17
C THR A 94 -18.61 -10.96 6.30
N LEU A 95 -18.34 -10.99 5.01
CA LEU A 95 -18.98 -10.13 4.03
C LEU A 95 -20.36 -10.73 3.68
N GLY A 96 -21.36 -9.88 3.55
CA GLY A 96 -22.70 -10.35 3.23
C GLY A 96 -23.69 -9.20 3.02
N PRO A 97 -24.96 -9.51 2.73
CA PRO A 97 -26.01 -8.51 2.52
C PRO A 97 -26.18 -7.55 3.71
N ASP A 98 -26.01 -8.03 4.94
CA ASP A 98 -26.10 -7.21 6.17
C ASP A 98 -25.03 -6.11 6.25
N MET A 99 -23.92 -6.28 5.51
CA MET A 99 -22.84 -5.28 5.37
C MET A 99 -22.98 -4.47 4.08
N GLY A 100 -24.11 -4.58 3.37
CA GLY A 100 -24.28 -3.93 2.06
C GLY A 100 -23.28 -4.41 1.00
N GLN A 101 -22.71 -5.60 1.18
CA GLN A 101 -21.70 -6.18 0.28
C GLN A 101 -22.34 -7.31 -0.54
N CYS A 102 -22.11 -7.29 -1.85
CA CYS A 102 -22.49 -8.39 -2.75
C CYS A 102 -21.51 -9.58 -2.70
N CYS A 103 -20.37 -9.41 -2.03
CA CYS A 103 -19.35 -10.44 -1.86
C CYS A 103 -19.68 -11.33 -0.67
N GLY A 104 -19.69 -12.66 -0.86
CA GLY A 104 -20.00 -13.64 0.20
C GLY A 104 -18.75 -14.20 0.91
N GLY A 105 -17.62 -13.52 0.86
CA GLY A 105 -16.37 -13.95 1.46
C GLY A 105 -16.16 -13.53 2.92
N SER A 106 -14.96 -13.74 3.43
CA SER A 106 -14.56 -13.24 4.73
C SER A 106 -13.16 -12.65 4.69
N LEU A 107 -12.93 -11.64 5.52
CA LEU A 107 -11.66 -10.94 5.66
C LEU A 107 -11.14 -11.02 7.09
N SER A 108 -9.81 -11.11 7.21
CA SER A 108 -9.10 -10.79 8.45
C SER A 108 -8.30 -9.52 8.21
N LEU A 109 -8.45 -8.55 9.10
CA LEU A 109 -7.83 -7.23 8.98
C LEU A 109 -7.01 -6.94 10.23
N LEU A 110 -5.80 -6.44 10.04
CA LEU A 110 -4.92 -5.98 11.09
C LEU A 110 -4.94 -4.46 11.11
N LEU A 111 -5.28 -3.88 12.24
CA LEU A 111 -5.17 -2.46 12.52
C LEU A 111 -3.91 -2.24 13.37
N GLU A 112 -3.01 -1.37 12.94
CA GLU A 112 -1.76 -1.04 13.65
C GLU A 112 -1.67 0.47 13.86
N LYS A 113 -1.65 0.90 15.12
CA LYS A 113 -1.50 2.32 15.46
C LYS A 113 -0.02 2.71 15.46
N PHE A 114 0.29 3.82 14.81
CA PHE A 114 1.61 4.43 14.79
C PHE A 114 1.59 5.84 15.35
N GLY A 115 2.56 6.12 16.19
CA GLY A 115 2.79 7.39 16.85
C GLY A 115 4.27 7.68 17.07
N PRO A 116 4.63 8.67 17.91
CA PRO A 116 6.02 9.05 18.15
C PRO A 116 6.89 7.92 18.71
N SER A 117 6.32 6.95 19.44
CA SER A 117 7.04 5.80 20.00
C SER A 117 7.51 4.81 18.94
N GLU A 118 6.77 4.66 17.84
CA GLU A 118 7.08 3.74 16.76
C GLU A 118 7.99 4.37 15.70
N GLU A 119 8.03 5.69 15.60
CA GLU A 119 8.75 6.42 14.57
C GLU A 119 10.24 6.03 14.44
N PRO A 120 11.04 5.89 15.52
CA PRO A 120 12.47 5.54 15.39
C PRO A 120 12.68 4.19 14.70
N VAL A 121 11.85 3.19 15.00
CA VAL A 121 11.94 1.87 14.38
C VAL A 121 11.52 1.94 12.92
N LEU A 122 10.43 2.65 12.60
CA LEU A 122 9.96 2.82 11.22
C LEU A 122 11.01 3.54 10.35
N ARG A 123 11.68 4.56 10.90
CA ARG A 123 12.78 5.24 10.20
C ARG A 123 13.98 4.33 9.97
N SER A 124 14.36 3.50 10.94
CA SER A 124 15.45 2.54 10.77
C SER A 124 15.13 1.50 9.70
N ILE A 125 13.87 1.02 9.67
CA ILE A 125 13.37 0.15 8.62
C ILE A 125 13.46 0.86 7.26
N ALA A 126 12.96 2.09 7.14
CA ALA A 126 12.94 2.85 5.88
C ALA A 126 14.33 3.07 5.27
N VAL A 127 15.37 3.13 6.08
CA VAL A 127 16.78 3.23 5.60
C VAL A 127 17.34 1.89 5.14
N ALA A 128 16.86 0.79 5.72
CA ALA A 128 17.40 -0.56 5.49
C ALA A 128 16.73 -1.34 4.35
N ILE A 129 15.64 -0.82 3.79
CA ILE A 129 14.84 -1.55 2.79
C ILE A 129 15.27 -1.31 1.36
N ASP A 130 15.08 -2.36 0.56
CA ASP A 130 15.10 -2.34 -0.90
C ASP A 130 13.75 -2.84 -1.47
N VAL A 131 13.63 -2.89 -2.79
CA VAL A 131 12.38 -3.27 -3.52
C VAL A 131 11.92 -4.71 -3.20
N LYS A 132 12.80 -5.56 -2.67
CA LYS A 132 12.49 -6.97 -2.34
C LYS A 132 12.26 -7.19 -0.86
N THR A 133 12.43 -6.16 -0.06
CA THR A 133 12.31 -6.26 1.40
C THR A 133 10.89 -6.57 1.81
N ARG A 134 10.76 -7.52 2.73
CA ARG A 134 9.50 -7.88 3.37
C ARG A 134 9.54 -7.53 4.84
N LEU A 135 8.40 -7.17 5.41
CA LEU A 135 8.23 -6.87 6.81
C LEU A 135 7.37 -7.92 7.50
N VAL A 136 7.74 -8.20 8.71
CA VAL A 136 6.96 -9.01 9.64
C VAL A 136 6.07 -8.09 10.46
N HIS A 137 4.76 -8.32 10.38
CA HIS A 137 3.73 -7.66 11.16
C HIS A 137 3.20 -8.66 12.19
N PRO A 138 3.62 -8.59 13.46
CA PRO A 138 3.07 -9.42 14.52
C PRO A 138 1.60 -9.05 14.78
N PHE A 139 0.78 -10.03 15.22
CA PHE A 139 -0.63 -9.77 15.56
C PHE A 139 -0.83 -9.40 17.04
N VAL A 140 0.23 -9.30 17.80
CA VAL A 140 0.22 -8.98 19.23
C VAL A 140 0.79 -7.60 19.49
N ASP A 141 0.27 -6.93 20.52
CA ASP A 141 0.74 -5.63 20.98
C ASP A 141 2.17 -5.69 21.50
N SER A 142 2.81 -4.53 21.58
CA SER A 142 4.13 -4.32 22.17
C SER A 142 5.29 -5.03 21.45
N VAL A 143 5.03 -5.72 20.33
CA VAL A 143 6.07 -6.36 19.51
C VAL A 143 6.33 -5.47 18.27
N PRO A 144 7.55 -4.95 18.08
CA PRO A 144 7.87 -4.09 16.92
C PRO A 144 7.69 -4.80 15.59
N LEU A 145 7.44 -4.01 14.53
CA LEU A 145 7.71 -4.44 13.16
C LEU A 145 9.19 -4.71 13.00
N ARG A 146 9.53 -5.67 12.15
CA ARG A 146 10.91 -5.97 11.82
C ARG A 146 11.06 -6.42 10.36
N LEU A 147 12.25 -6.38 9.86
CA LEU A 147 12.58 -6.99 8.56
C LEU A 147 12.41 -8.51 8.65
N ALA A 148 11.91 -9.11 7.56
CA ALA A 148 11.86 -10.57 7.44
C ALA A 148 13.25 -11.12 7.19
N GLU A 149 13.59 -12.22 7.85
CA GLU A 149 14.86 -12.92 7.68
C GLU A 149 14.69 -14.09 6.70
N GLY A 150 15.47 -14.07 5.62
CA GLY A 150 15.46 -15.14 4.62
C GLY A 150 14.06 -15.42 4.04
N VAL A 151 13.65 -16.70 4.05
CA VAL A 151 12.35 -17.19 3.53
C VAL A 151 11.34 -17.31 4.68
N GLU A 152 11.17 -16.25 5.46
CA GLU A 152 10.16 -16.25 6.54
C GLU A 152 8.75 -16.20 5.95
N GLU A 153 7.85 -17.05 6.49
CA GLU A 153 6.47 -17.18 6.04
C GLU A 153 5.48 -16.67 7.09
N SER A 154 4.29 -16.27 6.61
CA SER A 154 3.18 -15.89 7.49
C SER A 154 2.68 -17.07 8.30
N SER A 155 2.21 -16.81 9.52
CA SER A 155 1.69 -17.80 10.47
C SER A 155 0.37 -17.33 11.10
N GLN A 156 -0.11 -18.05 12.12
CA GLN A 156 -1.30 -17.64 12.87
C GLN A 156 -1.07 -16.42 13.79
N SER A 157 0.19 -16.05 14.05
CA SER A 157 0.57 -14.97 14.96
C SER A 157 1.20 -13.76 14.29
N LEU A 158 1.51 -13.87 13.03
CA LEU A 158 2.13 -12.78 12.24
C LEU A 158 1.86 -12.94 10.74
N ILE A 159 1.97 -11.82 10.01
CA ILE A 159 1.99 -11.82 8.54
C ILE A 159 3.31 -11.24 8.03
N VAL A 160 3.80 -11.78 6.93
CA VAL A 160 4.98 -11.28 6.22
C VAL A 160 4.52 -10.67 4.90
N LEU A 161 4.69 -9.36 4.76
CA LEU A 161 4.25 -8.61 3.59
C LEU A 161 5.42 -7.86 2.94
N PRO A 162 5.40 -7.65 1.62
CA PRO A 162 6.32 -6.71 0.99
C PRO A 162 6.08 -5.31 1.55
N VAL A 163 7.15 -4.52 1.66
CA VAL A 163 7.06 -3.12 2.13
C VAL A 163 6.32 -2.27 1.13
N ASP A 164 6.61 -2.47 -0.14
CA ASP A 164 5.98 -1.75 -1.23
C ASP A 164 4.98 -2.65 -1.95
N ARG A 165 4.00 -2.03 -2.58
CA ARG A 165 3.04 -2.76 -3.39
C ARG A 165 3.77 -3.40 -4.56
N GLN A 166 3.52 -4.68 -4.79
CA GLN A 166 3.91 -5.31 -6.04
C GLN A 166 2.97 -4.76 -7.12
N GLN A 167 3.45 -3.78 -7.87
CA GLN A 167 2.76 -3.30 -9.05
C GLN A 167 2.79 -4.40 -10.12
N VAL A 168 1.64 -4.64 -10.73
CA VAL A 168 1.55 -5.57 -11.86
C VAL A 168 1.98 -4.82 -13.14
N PRO A 169 2.95 -5.31 -13.90
CA PRO A 169 3.34 -4.66 -15.14
C PRO A 169 2.16 -4.63 -16.12
N LEU A 170 1.82 -3.44 -16.59
CA LEU A 170 0.75 -3.19 -17.55
C LEU A 170 1.33 -2.53 -18.80
N PHE A 171 1.32 -3.25 -19.91
CA PHE A 171 1.81 -2.75 -21.18
C PHE A 171 0.66 -2.18 -22.02
N ILE A 172 0.74 -0.89 -22.37
CA ILE A 172 -0.20 -0.20 -23.25
C ILE A 172 0.48 0.01 -24.58
N TYR A 173 -0.01 -0.66 -25.61
CA TYR A 173 0.55 -0.59 -26.96
C TYR A 173 -0.10 0.55 -27.74
N GLY A 174 0.72 1.51 -28.16
CA GLY A 174 0.35 2.70 -28.92
C GLY A 174 0.29 3.97 -28.05
N ALA A 175 1.27 4.88 -28.25
CA ALA A 175 1.33 6.21 -27.62
C ALA A 175 0.46 7.25 -28.34
N GLY A 176 -0.64 6.83 -28.97
CA GLY A 176 -1.65 7.68 -29.60
C GLY A 176 -2.63 8.29 -28.59
N HIS A 177 -3.73 8.85 -29.09
CA HIS A 177 -4.73 9.54 -28.25
C HIS A 177 -5.28 8.66 -27.13
N VAL A 178 -5.59 7.39 -27.42
CA VAL A 178 -6.16 6.45 -26.44
C VAL A 178 -5.14 6.11 -25.36
N GLY A 179 -3.93 5.66 -25.75
CA GLY A 179 -2.88 5.31 -24.77
C GLY A 179 -2.56 6.48 -23.84
N ARG A 180 -2.39 7.69 -24.41
CA ARG A 180 -2.15 8.92 -23.63
C ARG A 180 -3.29 9.29 -22.69
N ALA A 181 -4.55 9.01 -23.06
CA ALA A 181 -5.71 9.29 -22.22
C ALA A 181 -5.89 8.25 -21.09
N VAL A 182 -5.45 7.00 -21.31
CA VAL A 182 -5.57 5.91 -20.32
C VAL A 182 -4.51 6.05 -19.23
N VAL A 183 -3.25 6.33 -19.58
CA VAL A 183 -2.12 6.40 -18.63
C VAL A 183 -2.44 7.24 -17.38
N PRO A 184 -2.93 8.49 -17.47
CA PRO A 184 -3.23 9.29 -16.29
C PRO A 184 -4.37 8.71 -15.42
N ARG A 185 -5.23 7.86 -15.99
CA ARG A 185 -6.36 7.23 -15.27
C ARG A 185 -5.93 6.00 -14.46
N LEU A 186 -4.75 5.47 -14.73
CA LEU A 186 -4.16 4.36 -14.01
C LEU A 186 -3.33 4.81 -12.79
N HIS A 187 -3.14 6.13 -12.64
CA HIS A 187 -2.45 6.69 -11.48
C HIS A 187 -3.15 6.29 -10.17
N GLY A 188 -2.36 5.81 -9.21
CA GLY A 188 -2.90 5.31 -7.92
C GLY A 188 -3.46 3.89 -7.96
N LEU A 189 -3.48 3.21 -9.11
CA LEU A 189 -3.76 1.79 -9.21
C LEU A 189 -2.46 0.97 -9.10
N ASP A 190 -2.59 -0.33 -8.77
CA ASP A 190 -1.44 -1.22 -8.53
C ASP A 190 -0.81 -1.72 -9.85
N PHE A 191 -0.51 -0.78 -10.77
CA PHE A 191 0.12 -1.07 -12.06
C PHE A 191 1.44 -0.32 -12.22
N ASP A 192 2.47 -1.06 -12.68
CA ASP A 192 3.68 -0.48 -13.27
C ASP A 192 3.42 -0.33 -14.78
N VAL A 193 3.12 0.89 -15.20
CA VAL A 193 2.60 1.17 -16.54
C VAL A 193 3.72 1.39 -17.53
N PHE A 194 3.74 0.61 -18.60
CA PHE A 194 4.65 0.75 -19.73
C PHE A 194 3.87 1.18 -20.97
N LEU A 195 4.12 2.40 -21.44
CA LEU A 195 3.57 2.86 -22.71
C LEU A 195 4.55 2.50 -23.83
N VAL A 196 4.12 1.65 -24.76
CA VAL A 196 4.95 1.07 -25.81
C VAL A 196 4.57 1.66 -27.16
N ASP A 197 5.57 2.16 -27.96
CA ASP A 197 5.35 2.56 -29.35
C ASP A 197 6.60 2.28 -30.20
N VAL A 198 6.46 2.34 -31.51
CA VAL A 198 7.53 2.03 -32.48
C VAL A 198 8.58 3.13 -32.62
N ALA A 199 8.29 4.36 -32.19
CA ALA A 199 9.19 5.51 -32.32
C ALA A 199 9.12 6.44 -31.11
N ALA A 200 10.27 6.96 -30.69
CA ALA A 200 10.39 7.90 -29.57
C ALA A 200 9.57 9.19 -29.77
N THR A 201 9.43 9.66 -31.00
CA THR A 201 8.65 10.86 -31.34
C THR A 201 7.14 10.71 -31.13
N ARG A 202 6.67 9.50 -30.87
CA ARG A 202 5.27 9.22 -30.56
C ARG A 202 4.89 9.52 -29.13
N PHE A 203 5.87 9.58 -28.22
CA PHE A 203 5.60 9.90 -26.82
C PHE A 203 5.47 11.43 -26.65
N PRO A 204 4.55 11.91 -25.80
CA PRO A 204 4.42 13.33 -25.50
C PRO A 204 5.66 13.84 -24.74
N GLU A 205 6.07 15.09 -24.99
CA GLU A 205 7.23 15.72 -24.35
C GLU A 205 7.01 16.00 -22.84
N ASN A 206 5.75 16.23 -22.45
CA ASN A 206 5.35 16.48 -21.08
C ASN A 206 4.51 15.30 -20.57
N VAL A 207 5.15 14.22 -20.17
CA VAL A 207 4.45 13.14 -19.49
C VAL A 207 4.80 13.25 -18.01
N ASP A 208 3.77 13.41 -17.20
CA ASP A 208 3.84 13.03 -15.78
C ASP A 208 4.51 11.65 -15.69
N ASN A 209 5.33 11.42 -14.68
CA ASN A 209 6.05 10.14 -14.45
C ASN A 209 5.09 8.94 -14.24
N ALA A 210 3.92 8.96 -14.85
CA ALA A 210 2.84 7.98 -14.69
C ALA A 210 3.04 6.72 -15.53
N ALA A 211 4.01 6.69 -16.45
CA ALA A 211 4.35 5.50 -17.24
C ALA A 211 5.80 5.53 -17.74
N SER A 212 6.41 4.35 -17.78
CA SER A 212 7.69 4.13 -18.45
C SER A 212 7.50 4.09 -19.97
N HIS A 213 8.29 4.85 -20.72
CA HIS A 213 8.23 4.85 -22.18
C HIS A 213 9.13 3.76 -22.78
N VAL A 214 8.58 2.89 -23.59
CA VAL A 214 9.29 1.80 -24.25
C VAL A 214 9.22 1.95 -25.76
N VAL A 215 10.35 2.20 -26.39
CA VAL A 215 10.44 2.19 -27.85
C VAL A 215 10.72 0.77 -28.35
N ALA A 216 9.79 0.18 -29.07
CA ALA A 216 9.91 -1.17 -29.62
C ALA A 216 9.54 -1.22 -31.09
N LYS A 217 10.52 -1.48 -31.96
CA LYS A 217 10.27 -1.65 -33.41
C LYS A 217 9.38 -2.85 -33.73
N GLN A 218 9.37 -3.85 -32.85
CA GLN A 218 8.56 -5.06 -32.92
C GLN A 218 7.86 -5.26 -31.56
N PRO A 219 6.71 -4.59 -31.32
CA PRO A 219 6.01 -4.62 -30.03
C PRO A 219 5.60 -6.03 -29.58
N GLU A 220 5.34 -6.92 -30.52
CA GLU A 220 4.96 -8.33 -30.28
C GLU A 220 6.03 -9.11 -29.50
N ILE A 221 7.30 -8.73 -29.60
CA ILE A 221 8.39 -9.39 -28.85
C ILE A 221 8.31 -9.06 -27.34
N ILE A 222 7.78 -7.91 -26.98
CA ILE A 222 7.59 -7.51 -25.57
C ILE A 222 6.46 -8.30 -24.95
N ALA A 223 5.40 -8.58 -25.67
CA ALA A 223 4.24 -9.33 -25.20
C ALA A 223 4.53 -10.83 -24.93
N ALA A 224 5.63 -11.34 -25.49
CA ALA A 224 6.02 -12.76 -25.35
C ALA A 224 6.95 -13.02 -24.15
N ARG A 225 7.26 -12.03 -23.32
CA ARG A 225 8.09 -12.15 -22.11
C ARG A 225 7.25 -11.99 -20.85
#